data_771256e090c52143836455b052911812
#
_entry.id   771256e090c52143836455b052911812
#
_cell.length_a   1.000
_cell.length_b   1.000
_cell.length_c   1.000
_cell.angle_alpha   90.00
_cell.angle_beta   90.00
_cell.angle_gamma   90.00
#
_symmetry.space_group_name_H-M   'P 1'
#
loop_
_entity.id
_entity.type
_entity.pdbx_description
1 polymer ?
#
loop_
_entity_poly.entity_id
_entity_poly.type
_entity_poly.pdbx_seq_one_letter_code
_entity_poly.pdbx_strand_id
1 'polypeptide(L)'
;MTSRLDGALKVTGRARYGADHNLPGMAYGYVLLSTIAHGEVAAMDVTAAKSAPGVLGVYSPFDPLELRTPATFLGETWVPLQDREVAYYGQPIGFVVAETFEQARDAAMLIEVSYHARPALTSLADGLASAEDAPPAMDGAPPTITVLADGVESIEEALAASPVVVEATYSTATQNHAAMEPHSAVAVWDADGLTIYSGNQGSDLQASELTAALVPEPLSVHAVNPFVGGAFGGKGRTSVPAFLAASSARILDRPVKAALTREQVFTATAGRAATVQTITLGADRTGTLIALRHDSICSTPADRSFVEPTSHGTSREWYATQNLAISQKMVPLH
;
A
#
# COMPACT_ATOMS: atom_id res chain seq x y z
N MET A 1 22.04 -32.72 0.63
CA MET A 1 21.17 -31.60 0.25
C MET A 1 20.05 -31.49 1.26
N THR A 2 19.95 -30.41 1.99
CA THR A 2 18.79 -30.15 2.87
C THR A 2 17.58 -29.81 2.00
N SER A 3 16.54 -30.62 2.06
CA SER A 3 15.28 -30.30 1.37
C SER A 3 14.56 -29.15 2.05
N ARG A 4 13.86 -28.32 1.27
CA ARG A 4 13.04 -27.23 1.81
C ARG A 4 11.88 -27.82 2.63
N LEU A 5 11.70 -27.38 3.88
CA LEU A 5 10.71 -27.92 4.82
C LEU A 5 9.27 -27.89 4.28
N ASP A 6 8.90 -26.82 3.60
CA ASP A 6 7.56 -26.55 3.06
C ASP A 6 7.40 -26.98 1.58
N GLY A 7 8.48 -27.46 0.95
CA GLY A 7 8.52 -27.77 -0.49
C GLY A 7 7.50 -28.81 -0.91
N ALA A 8 7.38 -29.90 -0.15
CA ALA A 8 6.45 -30.98 -0.45
C ALA A 8 4.97 -30.52 -0.42
N LEU A 9 4.60 -29.66 0.52
CA LEU A 9 3.24 -29.10 0.59
C LEU A 9 2.94 -28.22 -0.62
N LYS A 10 3.91 -27.40 -1.04
CA LYS A 10 3.74 -26.46 -2.18
C LYS A 10 3.61 -27.21 -3.52
N VAL A 11 4.49 -28.14 -3.81
CA VAL A 11 4.47 -28.86 -5.10
C VAL A 11 3.35 -29.89 -5.25
N THR A 12 2.70 -30.26 -4.14
CA THR A 12 1.55 -31.18 -4.14
C THR A 12 0.20 -30.49 -3.99
N GLY A 13 0.16 -29.14 -3.96
CA GLY A 13 -1.07 -28.38 -3.79
C GLY A 13 -1.69 -28.49 -2.39
N ARG A 14 -0.94 -28.94 -1.37
CA ARG A 14 -1.42 -29.06 0.01
C ARG A 14 -1.08 -27.86 0.89
N ALA A 15 -0.26 -26.93 0.41
CA ALA A 15 -0.03 -25.64 1.06
C ALA A 15 -1.32 -24.82 1.01
N ARG A 16 -1.80 -24.33 2.16
CA ARG A 16 -2.99 -23.49 2.25
C ARG A 16 -2.59 -22.04 2.44
N TYR A 17 -2.93 -21.22 1.45
CA TYR A 17 -2.76 -19.78 1.46
C TYR A 17 -3.98 -19.09 2.08
N GLY A 18 -3.96 -17.77 2.26
CA GLY A 18 -5.01 -17.05 2.98
C GLY A 18 -6.43 -17.34 2.51
N ALA A 19 -6.67 -17.39 1.19
CA ALA A 19 -7.99 -17.66 0.63
C ALA A 19 -8.37 -19.16 0.58
N ASP A 20 -7.42 -20.09 0.84
CA ASP A 20 -7.69 -21.54 0.77
C ASP A 20 -8.36 -22.07 2.05
N HIS A 21 -8.48 -21.24 3.07
CA HIS A 21 -9.21 -21.61 4.29
C HIS A 21 -10.71 -21.52 4.04
N ASN A 22 -11.41 -22.63 4.26
CA ASN A 22 -12.85 -22.75 4.14
C ASN A 22 -13.41 -23.26 5.48
N LEU A 23 -14.23 -22.43 6.11
CA LEU A 23 -14.83 -22.72 7.41
C LEU A 23 -16.33 -23.00 7.25
N PRO A 24 -16.93 -23.83 8.10
CA PRO A 24 -18.39 -24.07 8.05
C PRO A 24 -19.18 -22.78 8.23
N GLY A 25 -20.24 -22.60 7.45
CA GLY A 25 -21.11 -21.44 7.53
C GLY A 25 -20.50 -20.13 7.05
N MET A 26 -19.37 -20.16 6.33
CA MET A 26 -18.65 -18.98 5.89
C MET A 26 -19.46 -18.16 4.88
N ALA A 27 -19.43 -16.85 5.04
CA ALA A 27 -19.91 -15.87 4.08
C ALA A 27 -18.78 -15.28 3.24
N TYR A 28 -19.11 -14.63 2.13
CA TYR A 28 -18.17 -14.11 1.17
C TYR A 28 -18.36 -12.61 0.95
N GLY A 29 -17.26 -11.87 0.97
CA GLY A 29 -17.24 -10.44 0.78
C GLY A 29 -16.68 -10.02 -0.57
N TYR A 30 -17.26 -9.00 -1.18
CA TYR A 30 -16.79 -8.35 -2.38
C TYR A 30 -16.60 -6.86 -2.15
N VAL A 31 -15.44 -6.32 -2.55
CA VAL A 31 -15.09 -4.90 -2.39
C VAL A 31 -15.57 -4.12 -3.60
N LEU A 32 -16.36 -3.07 -3.40
CA LEU A 32 -16.72 -2.11 -4.44
C LEU A 32 -15.68 -1.00 -4.51
N LEU A 33 -15.21 -0.69 -5.71
CA LEU A 33 -14.14 0.28 -5.94
C LEU A 33 -14.67 1.57 -6.59
N SER A 34 -13.99 2.68 -6.31
CA SER A 34 -14.23 3.97 -6.97
C SER A 34 -13.89 3.91 -8.46
N THR A 35 -14.70 4.60 -9.25
CA THR A 35 -14.50 4.79 -10.70
C THR A 35 -13.95 6.16 -11.06
N ILE A 36 -13.65 7.01 -10.06
CA ILE A 36 -12.97 8.29 -10.23
C ILE A 36 -11.63 8.29 -9.51
N ALA A 37 -10.71 9.14 -9.95
CA ALA A 37 -9.39 9.26 -9.33
C ALA A 37 -9.35 10.25 -8.16
N HIS A 38 -10.22 11.28 -8.17
CA HIS A 38 -10.24 12.30 -7.12
C HIS A 38 -11.64 12.89 -6.97
N GLY A 39 -12.07 13.08 -5.74
CA GLY A 39 -13.36 13.68 -5.43
C GLY A 39 -13.98 13.16 -4.15
N GLU A 40 -15.30 13.07 -4.16
CA GLU A 40 -16.11 12.60 -3.03
C GLU A 40 -17.25 11.71 -3.54
N VAL A 41 -17.58 10.67 -2.79
CA VAL A 41 -18.82 9.91 -3.00
C VAL A 41 -19.98 10.77 -2.53
N ALA A 42 -20.76 11.30 -3.48
CA ALA A 42 -21.89 12.18 -3.18
C ALA A 42 -23.11 11.43 -2.64
N ALA A 43 -23.40 10.27 -3.25
CA ALA A 43 -24.48 9.39 -2.80
C ALA A 43 -24.23 7.95 -3.27
N MET A 44 -24.84 7.00 -2.55
CA MET A 44 -24.89 5.59 -2.92
C MET A 44 -26.31 5.05 -2.71
N ASP A 45 -26.93 4.56 -3.78
CA ASP A 45 -28.18 3.78 -3.63
C ASP A 45 -27.82 2.29 -3.51
N VAL A 46 -27.99 1.77 -2.32
CA VAL A 46 -27.73 0.37 -1.97
C VAL A 46 -29.00 -0.49 -1.89
N THR A 47 -30.15 0.05 -2.25
CA THR A 47 -31.48 -0.57 -2.06
C THR A 47 -31.59 -1.88 -2.81
N ALA A 48 -31.21 -1.90 -4.09
CA ALA A 48 -31.24 -3.10 -4.91
C ALA A 48 -30.24 -4.16 -4.39
N ALA A 49 -29.05 -3.75 -3.99
CA ALA A 49 -28.04 -4.63 -3.42
C ALA A 49 -28.50 -5.27 -2.11
N LYS A 50 -29.06 -4.47 -1.18
CA LYS A 50 -29.59 -4.98 0.11
C LYS A 50 -30.75 -5.97 -0.08
N SER A 51 -31.49 -5.87 -1.17
CA SER A 51 -32.63 -6.75 -1.49
C SER A 51 -32.26 -7.97 -2.34
N ALA A 52 -31.01 -8.06 -2.80
CA ALA A 52 -30.57 -9.16 -3.67
C ALA A 52 -30.47 -10.49 -2.89
N PRO A 53 -30.81 -11.63 -3.53
CA PRO A 53 -30.82 -12.92 -2.87
C PRO A 53 -29.45 -13.28 -2.25
N GLY A 54 -29.49 -13.74 -1.01
CA GLY A 54 -28.30 -14.20 -0.29
C GLY A 54 -27.40 -13.09 0.28
N VAL A 55 -27.75 -11.81 0.10
CA VAL A 55 -27.00 -10.70 0.70
C VAL A 55 -27.26 -10.66 2.20
N LEU A 56 -26.16 -10.55 2.96
CA LEU A 56 -26.14 -10.55 4.43
C LEU A 56 -25.80 -9.17 5.00
N GLY A 57 -25.04 -8.36 4.25
CA GLY A 57 -24.66 -7.01 4.65
C GLY A 57 -24.14 -6.19 3.47
N VAL A 58 -24.43 -4.89 3.50
CA VAL A 58 -23.91 -3.90 2.54
C VAL A 58 -23.39 -2.73 3.33
N TYR A 59 -22.10 -2.45 3.21
CA TYR A 59 -21.39 -1.42 3.95
C TYR A 59 -20.80 -0.38 3.00
N SER A 60 -20.82 0.87 3.41
CA SER A 60 -20.37 2.01 2.61
C SER A 60 -19.93 3.16 3.53
N PRO A 61 -19.37 4.26 3.03
CA PRO A 61 -19.07 5.44 3.84
C PRO A 61 -20.29 6.10 4.51
N PHE A 62 -21.51 5.74 4.08
CA PHE A 62 -22.77 6.21 4.68
C PHE A 62 -23.32 5.26 5.77
N ASP A 63 -22.84 4.03 5.79
CA ASP A 63 -23.18 2.97 6.75
C ASP A 63 -21.93 2.09 6.93
N PRO A 64 -20.86 2.61 7.59
CA PRO A 64 -19.56 1.97 7.60
C PRO A 64 -19.45 0.81 8.59
N LEU A 65 -18.55 -0.11 8.29
CA LEU A 65 -17.94 -0.93 9.32
C LEU A 65 -17.07 -0.01 10.19
N GLU A 66 -17.36 0.10 11.47
CA GLU A 66 -16.67 1.03 12.35
C GLU A 66 -15.23 0.57 12.59
N LEU A 67 -14.28 1.39 12.17
CA LEU A 67 -12.84 1.15 12.28
C LEU A 67 -12.13 2.41 12.79
N ARG A 68 -11.03 2.23 13.51
CA ARG A 68 -10.11 3.30 13.89
C ARG A 68 -8.84 3.21 13.05
N THR A 69 -8.22 4.34 12.75
CA THR A 69 -6.91 4.37 12.10
C THR A 69 -5.83 3.89 13.07
N PRO A 70 -5.19 2.74 12.82
CA PRO A 70 -4.11 2.27 13.69
C PRO A 70 -2.81 3.03 13.40
N ALA A 71 -2.16 3.51 14.44
CA ALA A 71 -0.82 4.08 14.37
C ALA A 71 0.23 3.02 14.72
N THR A 72 1.26 2.90 13.88
CA THR A 72 2.39 1.98 14.08
C THR A 72 3.72 2.71 13.89
N PHE A 73 4.83 2.02 14.09
CA PHE A 73 6.16 2.56 13.81
C PHE A 73 6.38 2.92 12.33
N LEU A 74 5.56 2.39 11.41
CA LEU A 74 5.54 2.75 10.00
C LEU A 74 4.58 3.91 9.67
N GLY A 75 4.01 4.57 10.67
CA GLY A 75 2.99 5.61 10.52
C GLY A 75 1.57 5.06 10.59
N GLU A 76 0.59 5.90 10.27
CA GLU A 76 -0.81 5.52 10.25
C GLU A 76 -1.14 4.59 9.08
N THR A 77 -2.01 3.62 9.32
CA THR A 77 -2.52 2.73 8.26
C THR A 77 -3.92 3.19 7.88
N TRP A 78 -4.10 3.56 6.62
CA TRP A 78 -5.42 3.89 6.10
C TRP A 78 -6.40 2.72 6.29
N VAL A 79 -7.62 3.03 6.71
CA VAL A 79 -8.72 2.06 6.90
C VAL A 79 -9.89 2.39 5.98
N PRO A 80 -10.54 1.38 5.37
CA PRO A 80 -11.57 1.62 4.36
C PRO A 80 -12.89 2.13 4.96
N LEU A 81 -13.66 2.83 4.16
CA LEU A 81 -15.07 3.22 4.38
C LEU A 81 -15.31 4.21 5.53
N GLN A 82 -14.29 4.87 6.09
CA GLN A 82 -14.48 5.77 7.23
C GLN A 82 -14.86 7.21 6.83
N ASP A 83 -14.65 7.57 5.58
CA ASP A 83 -15.03 8.85 4.99
C ASP A 83 -15.49 8.67 3.55
N ARG A 84 -15.92 9.77 2.91
CA ARG A 84 -16.43 9.78 1.54
C ARG A 84 -15.41 10.28 0.51
N GLU A 85 -14.23 10.69 0.96
CA GLU A 85 -13.18 11.17 0.08
C GLU A 85 -12.64 10.05 -0.81
N VAL A 86 -12.40 10.39 -2.07
CA VAL A 86 -11.76 9.52 -3.05
C VAL A 86 -10.44 10.14 -3.45
N ALA A 87 -9.34 9.50 -3.07
CA ALA A 87 -7.98 9.95 -3.28
C ALA A 87 -7.29 9.29 -4.48
N TYR A 88 -7.83 8.15 -4.99
CA TYR A 88 -7.28 7.46 -6.15
C TYR A 88 -8.32 6.58 -6.85
N TYR A 89 -8.10 6.31 -8.14
CA TYR A 89 -8.92 5.36 -8.91
C TYR A 89 -8.77 3.94 -8.35
N GLY A 90 -9.91 3.30 -8.05
CA GLY A 90 -9.92 1.97 -7.46
C GLY A 90 -9.87 1.96 -5.92
N GLN A 91 -10.03 3.12 -5.27
CA GLN A 91 -10.19 3.17 -3.81
C GLN A 91 -11.42 2.39 -3.37
N PRO A 92 -11.32 1.53 -2.33
CA PRO A 92 -12.47 0.85 -1.74
C PRO A 92 -13.51 1.84 -1.19
N ILE A 93 -14.72 1.80 -1.73
CA ILE A 93 -15.85 2.66 -1.34
C ILE A 93 -17.08 1.88 -0.90
N GLY A 94 -17.06 0.56 -0.96
CA GLY A 94 -18.17 -0.28 -0.50
C GLY A 94 -17.70 -1.71 -0.27
N PHE A 95 -18.50 -2.45 0.50
CA PHE A 95 -18.28 -3.85 0.79
C PHE A 95 -19.62 -4.57 0.92
N VAL A 96 -19.80 -5.62 0.13
CA VAL A 96 -21.02 -6.47 0.16
C VAL A 96 -20.64 -7.84 0.65
N VAL A 97 -21.38 -8.37 1.61
CA VAL A 97 -21.25 -9.73 2.12
C VAL A 97 -22.49 -10.54 1.79
N ALA A 98 -22.28 -11.75 1.23
CA ALA A 98 -23.37 -12.64 0.84
C ALA A 98 -23.02 -14.12 1.12
N GLU A 99 -23.98 -15.02 0.88
CA GLU A 99 -23.80 -16.47 1.06
C GLU A 99 -22.78 -17.07 0.10
N THR A 100 -22.59 -16.49 -1.09
CA THR A 100 -21.56 -16.89 -2.07
C THR A 100 -20.80 -15.68 -2.60
N PHE A 101 -19.61 -15.92 -3.15
CA PHE A 101 -18.82 -14.87 -3.77
C PHE A 101 -19.56 -14.21 -4.95
N GLU A 102 -20.24 -15.02 -5.78
CA GLU A 102 -20.99 -14.55 -6.93
C GLU A 102 -22.13 -13.63 -6.50
N GLN A 103 -22.88 -14.00 -5.46
CA GLN A 103 -23.95 -13.16 -4.91
C GLN A 103 -23.40 -11.83 -4.36
N ALA A 104 -22.27 -11.86 -3.66
CA ALA A 104 -21.65 -10.63 -3.15
C ALA A 104 -21.20 -9.72 -4.29
N ARG A 105 -20.54 -10.28 -5.32
CA ARG A 105 -20.10 -9.56 -6.50
C ARG A 105 -21.27 -8.97 -7.28
N ASP A 106 -22.26 -9.79 -7.60
CA ASP A 106 -23.39 -9.38 -8.43
C ASP A 106 -24.24 -8.33 -7.71
N ALA A 107 -24.44 -8.47 -6.40
CA ALA A 107 -25.09 -7.44 -5.58
C ALA A 107 -24.30 -6.14 -5.52
N ALA A 108 -22.97 -6.20 -5.44
CA ALA A 108 -22.12 -4.98 -5.47
C ALA A 108 -22.29 -4.20 -6.79
N MET A 109 -22.53 -4.89 -7.91
CA MET A 109 -22.77 -4.26 -9.22
C MET A 109 -24.15 -3.59 -9.33
N LEU A 110 -25.07 -3.83 -8.37
CA LEU A 110 -26.37 -3.17 -8.29
C LEU A 110 -26.31 -1.84 -7.51
N ILE A 111 -25.18 -1.52 -6.91
CA ILE A 111 -25.01 -0.27 -6.16
C ILE A 111 -24.80 0.87 -7.15
N GLU A 112 -25.70 1.86 -7.12
CA GLU A 112 -25.55 3.07 -7.91
C GLU A 112 -24.77 4.11 -7.12
N VAL A 113 -23.65 4.58 -7.67
CA VAL A 113 -22.76 5.55 -7.02
C VAL A 113 -22.73 6.85 -7.82
N SER A 114 -22.95 7.97 -7.15
CA SER A 114 -22.72 9.30 -7.70
C SER A 114 -21.57 9.99 -7.00
N TYR A 115 -20.82 10.82 -7.74
CA TYR A 115 -19.62 11.46 -7.27
C TYR A 115 -19.65 12.98 -7.50
N HIS A 116 -19.00 13.71 -6.59
CA HIS A 116 -18.50 15.06 -6.85
C HIS A 116 -17.02 14.94 -7.27
N ALA A 117 -16.80 14.73 -8.57
CA ALA A 117 -15.45 14.58 -9.11
C ALA A 117 -14.69 15.92 -9.07
N ARG A 118 -13.41 15.86 -8.76
CA ARG A 118 -12.45 16.98 -8.74
C ARG A 118 -11.34 16.74 -9.76
N PRO A 119 -10.60 17.78 -10.19
CA PRO A 119 -9.40 17.58 -11.01
C PRO A 119 -8.40 16.66 -10.33
N ALA A 120 -7.85 15.71 -11.07
CA ALA A 120 -6.89 14.73 -10.58
C ALA A 120 -5.55 14.89 -11.30
N LEU A 121 -4.45 14.82 -10.55
CA LEU A 121 -3.11 14.68 -11.07
C LEU A 121 -2.75 13.20 -10.98
N THR A 122 -2.58 12.52 -12.13
CA THR A 122 -2.40 11.06 -12.20
C THR A 122 -1.06 10.64 -12.81
N SER A 123 -0.22 11.60 -13.21
CA SER A 123 1.07 11.35 -13.85
C SER A 123 2.19 12.14 -13.18
N LEU A 124 3.29 11.46 -12.86
CA LEU A 124 4.49 12.13 -12.36
C LEU A 124 5.02 13.16 -13.36
N ALA A 125 4.97 12.85 -14.68
CA ALA A 125 5.46 13.75 -15.71
C ALA A 125 4.70 15.09 -15.72
N ASP A 126 3.38 15.06 -15.55
CA ASP A 126 2.53 16.25 -15.54
C ASP A 126 2.72 17.07 -14.24
N GLY A 127 3.17 16.42 -13.18
CA GLY A 127 3.38 17.03 -11.86
C GLY A 127 4.79 17.55 -11.59
N LEU A 128 5.78 17.31 -12.45
CA LEU A 128 7.18 17.64 -12.18
C LEU A 128 7.39 19.13 -11.82
N ALA A 129 6.67 20.04 -12.46
CA ALA A 129 6.76 21.47 -12.20
C ALA A 129 6.19 21.89 -10.82
N SER A 130 5.36 21.05 -10.22
CA SER A 130 4.75 21.27 -8.89
C SER A 130 5.40 20.42 -7.80
N ALA A 131 6.57 19.82 -8.07
CA ALA A 131 7.26 18.99 -7.09
C ALA A 131 7.65 19.80 -5.84
N GLU A 132 7.28 19.30 -4.68
CA GLU A 132 7.58 19.88 -3.36
C GLU A 132 8.65 19.07 -2.63
N ASP A 133 9.30 19.65 -1.63
CA ASP A 133 10.30 18.95 -0.84
C ASP A 133 9.65 17.76 -0.09
N ALA A 134 10.30 16.62 -0.11
CA ALA A 134 9.85 15.47 0.65
C ALA A 134 9.95 15.74 2.16
N PRO A 135 9.15 15.07 3.00
CA PRO A 135 9.35 15.10 4.44
C PRO A 135 10.69 14.47 4.82
N PRO A 136 11.17 14.68 6.07
CA PRO A 136 12.32 13.94 6.58
C PRO A 136 12.15 12.42 6.42
N ALA A 137 13.25 11.73 6.14
CA ALA A 137 13.28 10.27 6.06
C ALA A 137 12.94 9.62 7.41
N MET A 138 12.67 8.30 7.42
CA MET A 138 12.30 7.57 8.64
C MET A 138 13.34 7.64 9.77
N ASP A 139 14.63 7.82 9.42
CA ASP A 139 15.73 8.04 10.37
C ASP A 139 15.86 9.51 10.81
N GLY A 140 14.94 10.38 10.38
CA GLY A 140 14.95 11.81 10.66
C GLY A 140 15.86 12.63 9.74
N ALA A 141 16.52 12.03 8.75
CA ALA A 141 17.36 12.75 7.80
C ALA A 141 16.52 13.74 6.96
N PRO A 142 16.98 14.99 6.78
CA PRO A 142 16.25 15.98 6.00
C PRO A 142 16.19 15.61 4.50
N PRO A 143 15.22 16.12 3.74
CA PRO A 143 15.09 15.82 2.31
C PRO A 143 16.26 16.34 1.47
N THR A 144 17.03 17.27 2.00
CA THR A 144 18.24 17.80 1.37
C THR A 144 19.41 17.63 2.33
N ILE A 145 20.47 17.00 1.86
CA ILE A 145 21.72 16.79 2.60
C ILE A 145 22.87 17.29 1.75
N THR A 146 23.75 18.11 2.35
CA THR A 146 25.00 18.54 1.72
C THR A 146 26.15 18.32 2.70
N VAL A 147 27.18 17.59 2.26
CA VAL A 147 28.43 17.38 2.97
C VAL A 147 29.53 17.79 2.01
N LEU A 148 30.41 18.69 2.42
CA LEU A 148 31.52 19.23 1.61
C LEU A 148 32.83 19.04 2.32
N ALA A 149 33.91 18.85 1.55
CA ALA A 149 35.27 18.86 2.05
C ALA A 149 35.68 20.26 2.56
N ASP A 150 36.67 20.29 3.43
CA ASP A 150 37.21 21.57 3.93
C ASP A 150 37.67 22.47 2.78
N GLY A 151 37.22 23.72 2.77
CA GLY A 151 37.55 24.72 1.76
C GLY A 151 36.74 24.63 0.47
N VAL A 152 35.75 23.74 0.37
CA VAL A 152 34.78 23.67 -0.74
C VAL A 152 33.50 24.37 -0.34
N GLU A 153 33.02 25.32 -1.13
CA GLU A 153 31.86 26.14 -0.80
C GLU A 153 30.53 25.57 -1.33
N SER A 154 30.61 24.78 -2.40
CA SER A 154 29.40 24.17 -3.01
C SER A 154 29.70 22.86 -3.74
N ILE A 155 28.67 22.07 -3.99
CA ILE A 155 28.78 20.85 -4.80
C ILE A 155 29.12 21.21 -6.27
N GLU A 156 28.64 22.34 -6.76
CA GLU A 156 28.95 22.85 -8.09
C GLU A 156 30.43 23.15 -8.25
N GLU A 157 31.06 23.73 -7.23
CA GLU A 157 32.52 23.97 -7.20
C GLU A 157 33.27 22.64 -7.23
N ALA A 158 32.91 21.67 -6.38
CA ALA A 158 33.55 20.35 -6.36
C ALA A 158 33.42 19.63 -7.71
N LEU A 159 32.24 19.70 -8.35
CA LEU A 159 32.02 19.13 -9.68
C LEU A 159 32.85 19.85 -10.75
N ALA A 160 32.91 21.19 -10.74
CA ALA A 160 33.68 21.97 -11.69
C ALA A 160 35.17 21.73 -11.56
N ALA A 161 35.66 21.45 -10.36
CA ALA A 161 37.06 21.09 -10.10
C ALA A 161 37.41 19.63 -10.49
N SER A 162 36.41 18.79 -10.77
CA SER A 162 36.61 17.37 -11.10
C SER A 162 37.11 17.21 -12.54
N PRO A 163 38.23 16.48 -12.79
CA PRO A 163 38.78 16.23 -14.12
C PRO A 163 37.82 15.50 -15.07
N VAL A 164 36.90 14.72 -14.51
CA VAL A 164 35.86 13.98 -15.26
C VAL A 164 34.54 14.22 -14.58
N VAL A 165 33.53 14.68 -15.35
CA VAL A 165 32.16 14.84 -14.86
C VAL A 165 31.23 14.07 -15.78
N VAL A 166 30.32 13.29 -15.17
CA VAL A 166 29.28 12.54 -15.87
C VAL A 166 27.95 12.88 -15.21
N GLU A 167 26.98 13.28 -16.03
CA GLU A 167 25.61 13.50 -15.58
C GLU A 167 24.66 12.63 -16.39
N ALA A 168 23.71 12.01 -15.72
CA ALA A 168 22.65 11.21 -16.35
C ALA A 168 21.34 11.30 -15.56
N THR A 169 20.25 11.36 -16.32
CA THR A 169 18.89 11.28 -15.75
C THR A 169 18.28 9.92 -16.03
N TYR A 170 17.75 9.31 -14.99
CA TYR A 170 17.08 8.01 -15.02
C TYR A 170 15.63 8.17 -14.60
N SER A 171 14.75 7.36 -15.18
CA SER A 171 13.36 7.27 -14.75
C SER A 171 12.95 5.83 -14.48
N THR A 172 12.11 5.64 -13.48
CA THR A 172 11.42 4.37 -13.23
C THR A 172 9.93 4.58 -13.33
N ALA A 173 9.23 3.65 -13.97
CA ALA A 173 7.77 3.67 -13.99
C ALA A 173 7.20 3.19 -12.63
N THR A 174 5.95 3.52 -12.35
CA THR A 174 5.17 2.89 -11.29
C THR A 174 5.18 1.37 -11.48
N GLN A 175 5.42 0.62 -10.40
CA GLN A 175 5.44 -0.84 -10.43
C GLN A 175 4.41 -1.41 -9.46
N ASN A 176 3.51 -2.26 -9.96
CA ASN A 176 2.62 -3.04 -9.12
C ASN A 176 3.31 -4.35 -8.70
N HIS A 177 3.09 -4.78 -7.47
CA HIS A 177 3.70 -6.00 -6.91
C HIS A 177 3.22 -7.28 -7.62
N ALA A 178 2.00 -7.29 -8.16
CA ALA A 178 1.39 -8.37 -8.93
C ALA A 178 1.64 -9.78 -8.37
N ALA A 179 1.64 -9.93 -7.03
CA ALA A 179 1.85 -11.21 -6.37
C ALA A 179 0.87 -12.27 -6.89
N MET A 180 1.34 -13.51 -7.07
CA MET A 180 0.48 -14.61 -7.57
C MET A 180 -0.74 -14.84 -6.68
N GLU A 181 -0.55 -14.79 -5.36
CA GLU A 181 -1.64 -14.78 -4.38
C GLU A 181 -2.22 -13.36 -4.29
N PRO A 182 -3.51 -13.13 -4.66
CA PRO A 182 -4.19 -11.87 -4.41
C PRO A 182 -4.26 -11.55 -2.92
N HIS A 183 -4.49 -10.28 -2.57
CA HIS A 183 -4.79 -9.91 -1.19
C HIS A 183 -6.12 -10.54 -0.78
N SER A 184 -6.10 -11.26 0.33
CA SER A 184 -7.27 -11.98 0.84
C SER A 184 -7.19 -12.17 2.34
N ALA A 185 -8.34 -12.37 2.96
CA ALA A 185 -8.46 -12.75 4.36
C ALA A 185 -9.68 -13.63 4.60
N VAL A 186 -9.56 -14.56 5.55
CA VAL A 186 -10.68 -15.27 6.17
C VAL A 186 -10.65 -14.96 7.66
N ALA A 187 -11.69 -14.36 8.16
CA ALA A 187 -11.82 -13.97 9.57
C ALA A 187 -12.90 -14.78 10.27
N VAL A 188 -12.62 -15.19 11.50
CA VAL A 188 -13.58 -15.88 12.37
C VAL A 188 -13.38 -15.40 13.81
N TRP A 189 -14.49 -15.21 14.51
CA TRP A 189 -14.53 -14.85 15.93
C TRP A 189 -14.98 -16.04 16.77
N ASP A 190 -14.38 -16.17 17.95
CA ASP A 190 -14.78 -17.08 18.98
C ASP A 190 -14.65 -16.42 20.39
N ALA A 191 -14.77 -17.21 21.45
CA ALA A 191 -14.69 -16.70 22.81
C ALA A 191 -13.30 -16.12 23.17
N ASP A 192 -12.25 -16.56 22.48
CA ASP A 192 -10.87 -16.14 22.72
C ASP A 192 -10.50 -14.88 21.92
N GLY A 193 -11.26 -14.54 20.85
CA GLY A 193 -11.04 -13.35 20.04
C GLY A 193 -11.14 -13.59 18.54
N LEU A 194 -10.30 -12.90 17.77
CA LEU A 194 -10.24 -12.98 16.32
C LEU A 194 -9.14 -13.94 15.86
N THR A 195 -9.49 -14.92 15.04
CA THR A 195 -8.52 -15.64 14.19
C THR A 195 -8.65 -15.16 12.75
N ILE A 196 -7.51 -14.76 12.14
CA ILE A 196 -7.49 -14.30 10.76
C ILE A 196 -6.44 -15.05 9.93
N TYR A 197 -6.86 -15.63 8.82
CA TYR A 197 -6.01 -16.28 7.83
C TYR A 197 -5.80 -15.33 6.66
N SER A 198 -4.55 -14.90 6.41
CA SER A 198 -4.24 -14.00 5.29
C SER A 198 -2.78 -14.12 4.89
N GLY A 199 -2.46 -13.84 3.62
CA GLY A 199 -1.07 -13.65 3.22
C GLY A 199 -0.58 -12.28 3.67
N ASN A 200 0.42 -12.20 4.55
CA ASN A 200 1.06 -10.96 4.98
C ASN A 200 2.57 -11.14 5.23
N GLN A 201 3.32 -10.05 5.38
CA GLN A 201 4.76 -10.06 5.62
C GLN A 201 5.15 -9.87 7.09
N GLY A 202 4.16 -9.62 7.97
CA GLY A 202 4.37 -9.41 9.40
C GLY A 202 3.11 -9.75 10.19
N SER A 203 3.00 -11.00 10.68
CA SER A 203 1.82 -11.47 11.42
C SER A 203 1.60 -10.67 12.71
N ASP A 204 2.68 -10.34 13.43
CA ASP A 204 2.59 -9.53 14.65
C ASP A 204 2.12 -8.10 14.37
N LEU A 205 2.61 -7.49 13.28
CA LEU A 205 2.17 -6.17 12.86
C LEU A 205 0.69 -6.20 12.47
N GLN A 206 0.26 -7.19 11.69
CA GLN A 206 -1.16 -7.35 11.34
C GLN A 206 -2.05 -7.54 12.57
N ALA A 207 -1.62 -8.37 13.52
CA ALA A 207 -2.37 -8.57 14.77
C ALA A 207 -2.49 -7.26 15.56
N SER A 208 -1.41 -6.50 15.67
CA SER A 208 -1.38 -5.19 16.33
C SER A 208 -2.29 -4.17 15.64
N GLU A 209 -2.21 -4.06 14.30
CA GLU A 209 -3.04 -3.14 13.52
C GLU A 209 -4.53 -3.48 13.63
N LEU A 210 -4.90 -4.77 13.55
CA LEU A 210 -6.30 -5.20 13.73
C LEU A 210 -6.79 -4.97 15.15
N THR A 211 -5.96 -5.21 16.16
CA THR A 211 -6.31 -4.91 17.55
C THR A 211 -6.66 -3.44 17.73
N ALA A 212 -5.82 -2.56 17.22
CA ALA A 212 -6.01 -1.11 17.34
C ALA A 212 -7.17 -0.58 16.47
N ALA A 213 -7.44 -1.21 15.32
CA ALA A 213 -8.45 -0.72 14.38
C ALA A 213 -9.88 -1.16 14.70
N LEU A 214 -10.07 -2.37 15.23
CA LEU A 214 -11.40 -2.95 15.41
C LEU A 214 -12.16 -2.33 16.58
N VAL A 215 -13.45 -2.07 16.38
CA VAL A 215 -14.35 -1.51 17.39
C VAL A 215 -15.51 -2.48 17.64
N PRO A 216 -15.72 -2.88 18.91
CA PRO A 216 -14.84 -2.73 20.08
C PRO A 216 -13.52 -3.50 19.92
N GLU A 217 -12.52 -3.10 20.70
CA GLU A 217 -11.20 -3.76 20.71
C GLU A 217 -11.33 -5.25 21.02
N PRO A 218 -10.66 -6.15 20.27
CA PRO A 218 -10.71 -7.59 20.52
C PRO A 218 -9.89 -7.97 21.78
N LEU A 219 -10.26 -9.08 22.43
CA LEU A 219 -9.49 -9.66 23.52
C LEU A 219 -8.12 -10.14 23.03
N SER A 220 -8.10 -10.78 21.86
CA SER A 220 -6.88 -11.18 21.18
C SER A 220 -7.07 -11.19 19.67
N VAL A 221 -5.97 -11.10 18.91
CA VAL A 221 -5.93 -11.32 17.47
C VAL A 221 -4.86 -12.35 17.14
N HIS A 222 -5.28 -13.45 16.55
CA HIS A 222 -4.39 -14.51 16.10
C HIS A 222 -4.28 -14.49 14.56
N ALA A 223 -3.17 -13.92 14.06
CA ALA A 223 -2.88 -13.85 12.62
C ALA A 223 -2.15 -15.11 12.15
N VAL A 224 -2.81 -15.90 11.31
CA VAL A 224 -2.32 -17.19 10.80
C VAL A 224 -1.91 -17.06 9.34
N ASN A 225 -0.61 -17.29 9.06
CA ASN A 225 -0.05 -17.05 7.74
C ASN A 225 1.12 -18.02 7.44
N PRO A 226 0.86 -19.34 7.39
CA PRO A 226 1.91 -20.33 7.18
C PRO A 226 2.54 -20.27 5.77
N PHE A 227 1.85 -19.72 4.79
CA PHE A 227 2.29 -19.59 3.42
C PHE A 227 1.91 -18.23 2.83
N VAL A 228 2.85 -17.59 2.13
CA VAL A 228 2.65 -16.35 1.40
C VAL A 228 3.01 -16.56 -0.06
N GLY A 229 2.06 -16.34 -0.96
CA GLY A 229 2.18 -16.53 -2.40
C GLY A 229 2.73 -15.32 -3.15
N GLY A 230 3.75 -14.67 -2.57
CA GLY A 230 4.35 -13.43 -3.04
C GLY A 230 3.79 -12.22 -2.31
N ALA A 231 4.66 -11.23 -2.09
CA ALA A 231 4.30 -9.98 -1.40
C ALA A 231 5.10 -8.78 -1.93
N PHE A 232 6.43 -8.82 -1.99
CA PHE A 232 7.33 -7.81 -2.58
C PHE A 232 7.16 -6.40 -1.99
N GLY A 233 6.75 -6.31 -0.71
CA GLY A 233 6.38 -5.09 -0.02
C GLY A 233 4.87 -4.81 0.02
N GLY A 234 4.08 -5.34 -0.93
CA GLY A 234 2.64 -5.07 -1.07
C GLY A 234 1.75 -5.68 0.02
N LYS A 235 2.28 -6.56 0.86
CA LYS A 235 1.55 -7.16 2.00
C LYS A 235 2.25 -6.86 3.34
N GLY A 236 3.00 -5.75 3.39
CA GLY A 236 3.68 -5.31 4.61
C GLY A 236 2.75 -4.74 5.68
N ARG A 237 1.60 -4.22 5.28
CA ARG A 237 0.53 -3.69 6.13
C ARG A 237 -0.69 -4.59 6.09
N THR A 238 -1.60 -4.41 7.04
CA THR A 238 -2.91 -5.06 7.03
C THR A 238 -3.68 -4.65 5.78
N SER A 239 -4.12 -5.65 5.03
CA SER A 239 -4.84 -5.42 3.76
C SER A 239 -6.30 -5.02 3.99
N VAL A 240 -6.88 -4.31 3.02
CA VAL A 240 -8.32 -3.94 3.03
C VAL A 240 -9.23 -5.16 3.25
N PRO A 241 -9.07 -6.30 2.56
CA PRO A 241 -9.83 -7.51 2.86
C PRO A 241 -9.77 -7.96 4.31
N ALA A 242 -8.64 -7.77 5.00
CA ALA A 242 -8.49 -8.20 6.38
C ALA A 242 -9.33 -7.34 7.34
N PHE A 243 -9.32 -6.01 7.19
CA PHE A 243 -10.17 -5.12 7.98
C PHE A 243 -11.65 -5.41 7.77
N LEU A 244 -12.06 -5.51 6.50
CA LEU A 244 -13.46 -5.70 6.14
C LEU A 244 -14.00 -7.08 6.57
N ALA A 245 -13.22 -8.15 6.36
CA ALA A 245 -13.59 -9.48 6.79
C ALA A 245 -13.68 -9.58 8.33
N ALA A 246 -12.71 -9.01 9.05
CA ALA A 246 -12.69 -9.05 10.52
C ALA A 246 -13.91 -8.33 11.12
N SER A 247 -14.20 -7.10 10.67
CA SER A 247 -15.34 -6.33 11.16
C SER A 247 -16.68 -6.98 10.81
N SER A 248 -16.88 -7.39 9.55
CA SER A 248 -18.14 -7.99 9.13
C SER A 248 -18.38 -9.36 9.73
N ALA A 249 -17.33 -10.18 9.94
CA ALA A 249 -17.45 -11.46 10.60
C ALA A 249 -17.98 -11.35 12.05
N ARG A 250 -17.57 -10.27 12.75
CA ARG A 250 -18.08 -9.98 14.10
C ARG A 250 -19.55 -9.62 14.09
N ILE A 251 -19.96 -8.74 13.17
CA ILE A 251 -21.37 -8.27 13.08
C ILE A 251 -22.30 -9.40 12.68
N LEU A 252 -21.84 -10.26 11.75
CA LEU A 252 -22.66 -11.36 11.22
C LEU A 252 -22.60 -12.62 12.08
N ASP A 253 -21.75 -12.67 13.10
CA ASP A 253 -21.50 -13.83 13.96
C ASP A 253 -21.22 -15.11 13.16
N ARG A 254 -20.43 -14.97 12.08
CA ARG A 254 -20.03 -16.08 11.22
C ARG A 254 -18.71 -15.77 10.49
N PRO A 255 -17.96 -16.80 10.06
CA PRO A 255 -16.75 -16.57 9.31
C PRO A 255 -17.00 -15.79 8.02
N VAL A 256 -16.13 -14.83 7.68
CA VAL A 256 -16.21 -14.08 6.42
C VAL A 256 -14.88 -14.20 5.67
N LYS A 257 -14.98 -14.53 4.38
CA LYS A 257 -13.88 -14.50 3.42
C LYS A 257 -14.02 -13.27 2.52
N ALA A 258 -12.97 -12.46 2.42
CA ALA A 258 -12.83 -11.40 1.44
C ALA A 258 -11.55 -11.63 0.63
N ALA A 259 -11.64 -11.56 -0.70
CA ALA A 259 -10.51 -11.70 -1.60
C ALA A 259 -10.63 -10.69 -2.74
N LEU A 260 -9.56 -9.97 -3.03
CA LEU A 260 -9.51 -9.09 -4.20
C LEU A 260 -9.40 -9.91 -5.48
N THR A 261 -10.09 -9.48 -6.52
CA THR A 261 -9.84 -9.99 -7.88
C THR A 261 -8.48 -9.53 -8.37
N ARG A 262 -7.98 -10.12 -9.46
CA ARG A 262 -6.71 -9.67 -10.05
C ARG A 262 -6.76 -8.21 -10.49
N GLU A 263 -7.86 -7.75 -11.05
CA GLU A 263 -8.08 -6.36 -11.42
C GLU A 263 -8.05 -5.43 -10.19
N GLN A 264 -8.72 -5.81 -9.12
CA GLN A 264 -8.70 -5.06 -7.86
C GLN A 264 -7.31 -5.00 -7.22
N VAL A 265 -6.48 -6.04 -7.37
CA VAL A 265 -5.08 -6.00 -6.90
C VAL A 265 -4.29 -4.91 -7.63
N PHE A 266 -4.54 -4.66 -8.91
CA PHE A 266 -3.83 -3.62 -9.67
C PHE A 266 -4.30 -2.20 -9.36
N THR A 267 -5.53 -2.03 -8.86
CA THR A 267 -6.13 -0.70 -8.64
C THR A 267 -6.26 -0.33 -7.16
N ALA A 268 -6.53 -1.30 -6.29
CA ALA A 268 -6.84 -1.06 -4.88
C ALA A 268 -5.67 -1.37 -3.92
N THR A 269 -4.50 -1.73 -4.42
CA THR A 269 -3.33 -1.99 -3.57
C THR A 269 -2.16 -1.07 -3.93
N ALA A 270 -1.26 -0.89 -2.96
CA ALA A 270 -0.08 -0.07 -3.16
C ALA A 270 0.85 -0.61 -4.26
N GLY A 271 1.67 0.25 -4.81
CA GLY A 271 2.73 -0.04 -5.76
C GLY A 271 4.01 0.70 -5.39
N ARG A 272 5.09 0.49 -6.14
CA ARG A 272 6.28 1.33 -6.06
C ARG A 272 6.09 2.59 -6.87
N ALA A 273 6.56 3.70 -6.32
CA ALA A 273 6.46 5.02 -6.92
C ALA A 273 7.20 5.13 -8.26
N ALA A 274 6.67 5.92 -9.18
CA ALA A 274 7.44 6.42 -10.30
C ALA A 274 8.49 7.40 -9.81
N THR A 275 9.69 7.40 -10.43
CA THR A 275 10.77 8.32 -10.06
C THR A 275 11.43 8.94 -11.29
N VAL A 276 11.96 10.15 -11.10
CA VAL A 276 12.93 10.79 -12.00
C VAL A 276 14.12 11.19 -11.15
N GLN A 277 15.31 10.71 -11.52
CA GLN A 277 16.54 10.88 -10.75
C GLN A 277 17.66 11.39 -11.63
N THR A 278 18.28 12.50 -11.28
CA THR A 278 19.45 13.02 -11.96
C THR A 278 20.66 12.83 -11.05
N ILE A 279 21.68 12.13 -11.56
CA ILE A 279 22.91 11.83 -10.85
C ILE A 279 24.05 12.49 -11.60
N THR A 280 24.82 13.33 -10.88
CA THR A 280 26.04 13.95 -11.40
C THR A 280 27.23 13.46 -10.58
N LEU A 281 28.20 12.86 -11.23
CA LEU A 281 29.43 12.32 -10.64
C LEU A 281 30.63 13.13 -11.10
N GLY A 282 31.45 13.58 -10.15
CA GLY A 282 32.76 14.13 -10.39
C GLY A 282 33.86 13.14 -9.96
N ALA A 283 34.82 12.85 -10.81
CA ALA A 283 35.88 11.92 -10.50
C ALA A 283 37.24 12.46 -10.98
N ASP A 284 38.32 11.90 -10.43
CA ASP A 284 39.68 12.07 -10.98
C ASP A 284 39.88 11.17 -12.22
N ARG A 285 41.05 11.27 -12.86
CA ARG A 285 41.37 10.47 -14.06
C ARG A 285 41.55 8.97 -13.78
N THR A 286 41.63 8.57 -12.52
CA THR A 286 41.75 7.17 -12.10
C THR A 286 40.39 6.55 -11.80
N GLY A 287 39.32 7.37 -11.77
CA GLY A 287 37.96 6.97 -11.44
C GLY A 287 37.59 7.11 -9.95
N THR A 288 38.46 7.71 -9.14
CA THR A 288 38.17 7.99 -7.73
C THR A 288 37.14 9.11 -7.64
N LEU A 289 36.05 8.88 -6.90
CA LEU A 289 34.97 9.83 -6.75
C LEU A 289 35.40 11.04 -5.91
N ILE A 290 35.20 12.23 -6.46
CA ILE A 290 35.49 13.54 -5.82
C ILE A 290 34.16 14.15 -5.33
N ALA A 291 33.11 14.08 -6.14
CA ALA A 291 31.83 14.67 -5.86
C ALA A 291 30.67 13.78 -6.37
N LEU A 292 29.56 13.74 -5.63
CA LEU A 292 28.30 13.10 -6.02
C LEU A 292 27.15 14.05 -5.71
N ARG A 293 26.37 14.36 -6.74
CA ARG A 293 25.06 15.00 -6.59
C ARG A 293 23.99 14.04 -7.06
N HIS A 294 22.92 13.87 -6.26
CA HIS A 294 21.78 13.03 -6.59
C HIS A 294 20.47 13.76 -6.28
N ASP A 295 19.85 14.27 -7.31
CA ASP A 295 18.54 14.90 -7.24
C ASP A 295 17.46 13.91 -7.65
N SER A 296 16.43 13.74 -6.83
CA SER A 296 15.35 12.81 -7.09
C SER A 296 13.97 13.43 -6.91
N ILE A 297 13.04 13.05 -7.78
CA ILE A 297 11.61 13.36 -7.66
C ILE A 297 10.86 12.02 -7.72
N CYS A 298 9.97 11.77 -6.76
CA CYS A 298 9.12 10.57 -6.76
C CYS A 298 7.64 10.94 -6.72
N SER A 299 6.79 10.05 -7.23
CA SER A 299 5.36 10.15 -6.94
C SER A 299 5.08 9.72 -5.50
N THR A 300 4.03 10.28 -4.90
CA THR A 300 3.53 9.86 -3.58
C THR A 300 2.00 9.84 -3.64
N PRO A 301 1.31 9.07 -2.77
CA PRO A 301 -0.14 9.20 -2.60
C PRO A 301 -0.54 10.65 -2.30
N ALA A 302 -1.74 11.05 -2.72
CA ALA A 302 -2.24 12.42 -2.54
C ALA A 302 -2.28 12.85 -1.06
N ASP A 303 -2.49 11.90 -0.14
CA ASP A 303 -2.46 12.10 1.31
C ASP A 303 -1.05 12.16 1.92
N ARG A 304 -0.01 11.97 1.08
CA ARG A 304 1.41 11.93 1.50
C ARG A 304 1.73 10.87 2.55
N SER A 305 0.92 9.86 2.66
CA SER A 305 1.05 8.79 3.67
C SER A 305 2.35 7.97 3.53
N PHE A 306 2.95 7.99 2.35
CA PHE A 306 4.22 7.30 2.10
C PHE A 306 5.03 8.00 1.02
N VAL A 307 6.31 8.25 1.29
CA VAL A 307 7.27 8.77 0.33
C VAL A 307 8.37 7.73 0.09
N GLU A 308 8.57 7.35 -1.17
CA GLU A 308 9.62 6.40 -1.55
C GLU A 308 11.01 7.00 -1.26
N PRO A 309 11.87 6.36 -0.44
CA PRO A 309 13.20 6.87 -0.14
C PRO A 309 14.15 6.62 -1.32
N THR A 310 14.21 7.54 -2.29
CA THR A 310 14.95 7.37 -3.55
C THR A 310 16.45 7.57 -3.42
N SER A 311 16.88 8.74 -2.93
CA SER A 311 18.29 9.13 -2.92
C SER A 311 18.99 8.94 -1.57
N HIS A 312 18.24 8.97 -0.48
CA HIS A 312 18.80 9.04 0.88
C HIS A 312 19.59 7.80 1.29
N GLY A 313 19.02 6.60 1.12
CA GLY A 313 19.65 5.37 1.59
C GLY A 313 20.88 5.00 0.79
N THR A 314 20.76 4.91 -0.54
CA THR A 314 21.80 4.38 -1.39
C THR A 314 22.97 5.34 -1.58
N SER A 315 22.72 6.60 -1.94
CA SER A 315 23.79 7.54 -2.26
C SER A 315 24.56 8.01 -1.04
N ARG A 316 23.87 8.10 0.11
CA ARG A 316 24.52 8.48 1.38
C ARG A 316 25.43 7.37 1.94
N GLU A 317 25.06 6.11 1.77
CA GLU A 317 25.68 5.00 2.49
C GLU A 317 26.62 4.15 1.62
N TRP A 318 26.39 4.10 0.30
CA TRP A 318 27.11 3.17 -0.56
C TRP A 318 28.29 3.77 -1.31
N TYR A 319 28.36 5.09 -1.43
CA TYR A 319 29.41 5.75 -2.17
C TYR A 319 30.25 6.65 -1.26
N ALA A 320 31.55 6.34 -1.15
CA ALA A 320 32.50 7.18 -0.45
C ALA A 320 32.88 8.36 -1.34
N THR A 321 32.55 9.56 -0.93
CA THR A 321 33.00 10.82 -1.55
C THR A 321 33.13 11.90 -0.50
N GLN A 322 34.04 12.85 -0.74
CA GLN A 322 34.26 13.99 0.17
C GLN A 322 33.16 15.07 -0.01
N ASN A 323 32.56 15.14 -1.20
CA ASN A 323 31.55 16.13 -1.52
C ASN A 323 30.27 15.41 -1.98
N LEU A 324 29.22 15.51 -1.19
CA LEU A 324 27.94 14.88 -1.41
C LEU A 324 26.81 15.93 -1.33
N ALA A 325 25.94 15.95 -2.33
CA ALA A 325 24.67 16.65 -2.27
C ALA A 325 23.52 15.72 -2.67
N ILE A 326 22.51 15.65 -1.85
CA ILE A 326 21.31 14.84 -2.09
C ILE A 326 20.11 15.75 -1.97
N SER A 327 19.16 15.68 -2.92
CA SER A 327 17.85 16.28 -2.77
C SER A 327 16.75 15.28 -3.10
N GLN A 328 15.65 15.36 -2.36
CA GLN A 328 14.47 14.55 -2.64
C GLN A 328 13.22 15.43 -2.63
N LYS A 329 12.50 15.39 -3.74
CA LYS A 329 11.19 16.00 -3.91
C LYS A 329 10.12 14.96 -4.19
N MET A 330 8.88 15.35 -3.99
CA MET A 330 7.73 14.49 -4.25
C MET A 330 6.65 15.22 -5.03
N VAL A 331 5.84 14.44 -5.74
CA VAL A 331 4.62 14.90 -6.43
C VAL A 331 3.45 14.07 -5.93
N PRO A 332 2.51 14.67 -5.18
CA PRO A 332 1.29 13.99 -4.77
C PRO A 332 0.42 13.64 -5.99
N LEU A 333 0.05 12.36 -6.15
CA LEU A 333 -0.81 11.83 -7.22
C LEU A 333 -2.08 11.21 -6.67
N HIS A 334 -3.14 11.26 -7.49
CA HIS A 334 -4.46 10.68 -7.22
C HIS A 334 -4.66 9.34 -7.90
#